data_f50d934539087b6efbd6eb9109dfe3a1
#
_entry.id   f50d934539087b6efbd6eb9109dfe3a1
#
_cell.length_a   1.000
_cell.length_b   1.000
_cell.length_c   1.000
_cell.angle_alpha   90.00
_cell.angle_beta   90.00
_cell.angle_gamma   90.00
#
_symmetry.space_group_name_H-M   'P 1'
#
loop_
_entity.id
_entity.type
_entity.pdbx_description
1 polymer ?
#
loop_
_entity_poly.entity_id
_entity_poly.type
_entity_poly.pdbx_seq_one_letter_code
_entity_poly.pdbx_strand_id
1 'polypeptide(L)'
;VTFSQGLELTDRSESGVAEQNGTYVEFVVDREVFGDYAYNMEYVEQMVKNYTYLNLGLTVVLNGKPYISKNGLLDLVNDTMSSEPLYAPIHITGEDIEIVITHGNGYGESYYSFVNGQYTPQGGTHQAAFREAIAKTIKEFYRKDYDPSDIRTSIIAAISVRVDDPIFE
;
A
#
# COMPACT_ATOMS: atom_id res chain seq x y z
N VAL A 1 -12.50 -22.05 13.42
CA VAL A 1 -13.90 -22.03 12.92
C VAL A 1 -13.91 -22.48 11.49
N THR A 2 -14.84 -23.35 11.10
CA THR A 2 -15.01 -23.78 9.70
C THR A 2 -16.41 -23.42 9.21
N PHE A 3 -16.49 -23.03 7.94
CA PHE A 3 -17.73 -22.66 7.27
C PHE A 3 -17.93 -23.45 5.98
N SER A 4 -19.17 -23.65 5.59
CA SER A 4 -19.55 -24.12 4.25
C SER A 4 -20.81 -23.39 3.80
N GLN A 5 -20.80 -22.83 2.58
CA GLN A 5 -21.91 -22.07 2.01
C GLN A 5 -22.48 -20.99 2.96
N GLY A 6 -21.59 -20.30 3.69
CA GLY A 6 -21.96 -19.27 4.66
C GLY A 6 -22.49 -19.79 6.01
N LEU A 7 -22.62 -21.12 6.18
CA LEU A 7 -23.03 -21.74 7.44
C LEU A 7 -21.82 -22.17 8.25
N GLU A 8 -21.82 -21.83 9.53
CA GLU A 8 -20.82 -22.33 10.47
C GLU A 8 -21.01 -23.83 10.69
N LEU A 9 -19.94 -24.59 10.48
CA LEU A 9 -19.93 -26.04 10.72
C LEU A 9 -19.30 -26.40 12.05
N THR A 10 -18.19 -25.75 12.41
CA THR A 10 -17.49 -26.02 13.66
C THR A 10 -16.93 -24.70 14.23
N ASP A 11 -17.07 -24.54 15.53
CA ASP A 11 -16.29 -23.60 16.33
C ASP A 11 -15.57 -24.36 17.44
N ARG A 12 -14.26 -24.23 17.49
CA ARG A 12 -13.43 -24.87 18.49
C ARG A 12 -12.40 -23.88 19.01
N SER A 13 -12.35 -23.74 20.34
CA SER A 13 -11.32 -22.97 21.03
C SER A 13 -10.52 -23.87 21.97
N GLU A 14 -9.22 -23.62 22.03
CA GLU A 14 -8.30 -24.29 22.94
C GLU A 14 -7.42 -23.24 23.60
N SER A 15 -7.22 -23.34 24.92
CA SER A 15 -6.40 -22.42 25.70
C SER A 15 -5.13 -23.12 26.20
N GLY A 16 -4.06 -22.34 26.41
CA GLY A 16 -2.78 -22.85 26.94
C GLY A 16 -1.89 -23.55 25.93
N VAL A 17 -2.17 -23.41 24.62
CA VAL A 17 -1.27 -23.87 23.55
C VAL A 17 -0.11 -22.92 23.40
N ALA A 18 1.11 -23.45 23.22
CA ALA A 18 2.32 -22.69 23.01
C ALA A 18 2.55 -22.44 21.50
N GLU A 19 1.56 -21.81 20.84
CA GLU A 19 1.67 -21.44 19.43
C GLU A 19 2.05 -19.97 19.29
N GLN A 20 2.70 -19.63 18.18
CA GLN A 20 2.97 -18.24 17.85
C GLN A 20 1.66 -17.54 17.47
N ASN A 21 1.54 -16.26 17.84
CA ASN A 21 0.40 -15.44 17.44
C ASN A 21 0.32 -15.34 15.91
N GLY A 22 -0.87 -15.55 15.40
CA GLY A 22 -1.12 -15.46 13.97
C GLY A 22 -2.57 -15.80 13.62
N THR A 23 -2.88 -15.62 12.36
CA THR A 23 -4.17 -15.99 11.77
C THR A 23 -3.92 -16.84 10.55
N TYR A 24 -4.57 -17.99 10.48
CA TYR A 24 -4.60 -18.84 9.30
C TYR A 24 -5.98 -18.78 8.66
N VAL A 25 -6.01 -18.53 7.36
CA VAL A 25 -7.25 -18.50 6.57
C VAL A 25 -7.05 -19.36 5.33
N GLU A 26 -7.92 -20.32 5.12
CA GLU A 26 -7.99 -21.12 3.91
C GLU A 26 -9.42 -21.11 3.39
N PHE A 27 -9.59 -20.92 2.10
CA PHE A 27 -10.93 -20.94 1.50
C PHE A 27 -10.90 -21.44 0.05
N VAL A 28 -12.00 -22.01 -0.34
CA VAL A 28 -12.29 -22.43 -1.71
C VAL A 28 -13.58 -21.75 -2.13
N VAL A 29 -13.60 -21.12 -3.29
CA VAL A 29 -14.80 -20.48 -3.83
C VAL A 29 -15.87 -21.52 -4.14
N ASP A 30 -17.13 -21.16 -3.85
CA ASP A 30 -18.27 -22.00 -4.19
C ASP A 30 -18.49 -21.99 -5.71
N ARG A 31 -18.39 -23.17 -6.34
CA ARG A 31 -18.54 -23.32 -7.79
C ARG A 31 -19.97 -23.10 -8.27
N GLU A 32 -20.97 -23.30 -7.43
CA GLU A 32 -22.37 -23.01 -7.77
C GLU A 32 -22.61 -21.50 -7.93
N VAL A 33 -21.88 -20.68 -7.15
CA VAL A 33 -21.98 -19.23 -7.19
C VAL A 33 -21.03 -18.61 -8.22
N PHE A 34 -19.77 -19.07 -8.24
CA PHE A 34 -18.68 -18.43 -9.00
C PHE A 34 -18.31 -19.18 -10.29
N GLY A 35 -18.88 -20.36 -10.54
CA GLY A 35 -18.51 -21.20 -11.69
C GLY A 35 -17.05 -21.65 -11.66
N ASP A 36 -16.42 -21.69 -12.83
CA ASP A 36 -14.99 -22.04 -12.97
C ASP A 36 -14.07 -20.81 -12.70
N TYR A 37 -14.22 -20.23 -11.52
CA TYR A 37 -13.42 -19.09 -11.12
C TYR A 37 -11.96 -19.47 -10.84
N ALA A 38 -11.04 -18.66 -11.35
CA ALA A 38 -9.61 -18.74 -11.05
C ALA A 38 -9.08 -17.40 -10.54
N TYR A 39 -8.29 -17.43 -9.46
CA TYR A 39 -7.66 -16.22 -8.93
C TYR A 39 -6.56 -15.73 -9.87
N ASN A 40 -6.55 -14.43 -10.17
CA ASN A 40 -5.37 -13.81 -10.74
C ASN A 40 -4.34 -13.60 -9.61
N MET A 41 -3.34 -14.48 -9.57
CA MET A 41 -2.35 -14.50 -8.50
C MET A 41 -1.48 -13.24 -8.46
N GLU A 42 -1.29 -12.56 -9.59
CA GLU A 42 -0.57 -11.29 -9.65
C GLU A 42 -1.26 -10.20 -8.81
N TYR A 43 -2.59 -10.09 -8.91
CA TYR A 43 -3.36 -9.16 -8.08
C TYR A 43 -3.33 -9.55 -6.60
N VAL A 44 -3.44 -10.85 -6.29
CA VAL A 44 -3.38 -11.33 -4.92
C VAL A 44 -2.01 -11.05 -4.30
N GLU A 45 -0.93 -11.32 -5.03
CA GLU A 45 0.43 -11.02 -4.57
C GLU A 45 0.66 -9.52 -4.36
N GLN A 46 0.14 -8.68 -5.26
CA GLN A 46 0.25 -7.23 -5.11
C GLN A 46 -0.50 -6.73 -3.87
N MET A 47 -1.71 -7.24 -3.60
CA MET A 47 -2.44 -6.92 -2.37
C MET A 47 -1.65 -7.33 -1.12
N VAL A 48 -1.13 -8.56 -1.10
CA VAL A 48 -0.31 -9.05 0.02
C VAL A 48 0.91 -8.16 0.25
N LYS A 49 1.62 -7.79 -0.80
CA LYS A 49 2.77 -6.86 -0.72
C LYS A 49 2.35 -5.51 -0.14
N ASN A 50 1.24 -4.93 -0.61
CA ASN A 50 0.74 -3.66 -0.09
C ASN A 50 0.48 -3.73 1.41
N TYR A 51 -0.12 -4.82 1.90
CA TYR A 51 -0.32 -5.01 3.35
C TYR A 51 0.99 -5.07 4.11
N THR A 52 2.04 -5.71 3.58
CA THR A 52 3.33 -5.76 4.25
C THR A 52 4.06 -4.41 4.23
N TYR A 53 3.92 -3.61 3.18
CA TYR A 53 4.49 -2.25 3.13
C TYR A 53 3.81 -1.29 4.11
N LEU A 54 2.51 -1.46 4.35
CA LEU A 54 1.74 -0.61 5.25
C LEU A 54 1.82 -1.03 6.73
N ASN A 55 2.30 -2.23 7.01
CA ASN A 55 2.36 -2.79 8.36
C ASN A 55 3.73 -3.40 8.64
N LEU A 56 4.64 -2.57 9.13
CA LEU A 56 6.00 -3.01 9.48
C LEU A 56 5.97 -4.17 10.50
N GLY A 57 6.75 -5.20 10.20
CA GLY A 57 6.83 -6.40 11.04
C GLY A 57 5.74 -7.45 10.77
N LEU A 58 4.73 -7.13 9.93
CA LEU A 58 3.75 -8.11 9.48
C LEU A 58 4.39 -9.05 8.48
N THR A 59 4.29 -10.35 8.74
CA THR A 59 4.60 -11.40 7.77
C THR A 59 3.31 -12.01 7.27
N VAL A 60 3.09 -11.97 5.97
CA VAL A 60 1.98 -12.66 5.31
C VAL A 60 2.52 -13.84 4.53
N VAL A 61 2.00 -15.03 4.80
CA VAL A 61 2.37 -16.25 4.05
C VAL A 61 1.25 -16.58 3.08
N LEU A 62 1.49 -16.42 1.78
CA LEU A 62 0.54 -16.75 0.72
C LEU A 62 0.96 -18.07 0.07
N ASN A 63 0.13 -19.09 0.22
CA ASN A 63 0.39 -20.45 -0.32
C ASN A 63 1.82 -20.96 -0.01
N GLY A 64 2.29 -20.75 1.22
CA GLY A 64 3.61 -21.17 1.69
C GLY A 64 4.77 -20.21 1.37
N LYS A 65 4.54 -19.16 0.55
CA LYS A 65 5.54 -18.12 0.25
C LYS A 65 5.41 -16.95 1.22
N PRO A 66 6.44 -16.62 2.03
CA PRO A 66 6.38 -15.50 2.95
C PRO A 66 6.65 -14.17 2.23
N TYR A 67 5.93 -13.14 2.66
CA TYR A 67 6.09 -11.73 2.28
C TYR A 67 6.27 -10.91 3.54
N ILE A 68 7.25 -10.06 3.56
CA ILE A 68 7.57 -9.13 4.65
C ILE A 68 8.25 -7.89 4.09
N SER A 69 7.94 -6.72 4.63
CA SER A 69 8.68 -5.50 4.37
C SER A 69 9.46 -5.07 5.62
N LYS A 70 10.66 -4.58 5.43
CA LYS A 70 11.53 -4.07 6.50
C LYS A 70 11.47 -2.56 6.64
N ASN A 71 11.19 -1.86 5.53
CA ASN A 71 11.24 -0.40 5.46
C ASN A 71 9.90 0.23 4.99
N GLY A 72 8.81 -0.53 4.97
CA GLY A 72 7.47 -0.02 4.70
C GLY A 72 7.31 0.60 3.31
N LEU A 73 6.78 1.82 3.26
CA LEU A 73 6.58 2.54 1.99
C LEU A 73 7.88 2.81 1.22
N LEU A 74 9.02 2.82 1.89
CA LEU A 74 10.32 2.93 1.22
C LEU A 74 10.60 1.70 0.35
N ASP A 75 10.27 0.50 0.85
CA ASP A 75 10.38 -0.73 0.05
C ASP A 75 9.41 -0.70 -1.13
N LEU A 76 8.16 -0.22 -0.93
CA LEU A 76 7.20 -0.05 -2.02
C LEU A 76 7.76 0.81 -3.16
N VAL A 77 8.30 1.99 -2.82
CA VAL A 77 8.88 2.89 -3.83
C VAL A 77 10.07 2.23 -4.53
N ASN A 78 10.97 1.60 -3.80
CA ASN A 78 12.12 0.91 -4.37
C ASN A 78 11.72 -0.26 -5.28
N ASP A 79 10.71 -1.04 -4.89
CA ASP A 79 10.25 -2.20 -5.67
C ASP A 79 9.49 -1.81 -6.94
N THR A 80 8.94 -0.60 -6.98
CA THR A 80 8.15 -0.11 -8.14
C THR A 80 8.96 0.71 -9.12
N MET A 81 10.15 1.18 -8.73
CA MET A 81 11.03 1.91 -9.63
C MET A 81 11.63 0.98 -10.70
N SER A 82 11.53 1.41 -11.96
CA SER A 82 12.13 0.71 -13.10
C SER A 82 13.56 1.15 -13.42
N SER A 83 14.04 2.21 -12.77
CA SER A 83 15.38 2.80 -12.97
C SER A 83 15.87 3.42 -11.67
N GLU A 84 17.17 3.73 -11.60
CA GLU A 84 17.74 4.43 -10.45
C GLU A 84 17.11 5.82 -10.28
N PRO A 85 16.79 6.21 -9.03
CA PRO A 85 16.25 7.52 -8.73
C PRO A 85 17.33 8.61 -8.90
N LEU A 86 16.92 9.85 -9.16
CA LEU A 86 17.83 10.99 -9.26
C LEU A 86 18.51 11.33 -7.93
N TYR A 87 17.88 10.97 -6.83
CA TYR A 87 18.40 11.09 -5.47
C TYR A 87 17.75 10.02 -4.58
N ALA A 88 18.40 9.69 -3.46
CA ALA A 88 17.86 8.73 -2.50
C ALA A 88 16.45 9.12 -2.06
N PRO A 89 15.48 8.19 -2.04
CA PRO A 89 14.13 8.50 -1.61
C PRO A 89 14.10 9.15 -0.23
N ILE A 90 13.35 10.25 -0.12
CA ILE A 90 13.13 10.97 1.13
C ILE A 90 11.93 10.32 1.83
N HIS A 91 12.13 9.85 3.06
CA HIS A 91 11.10 9.23 3.87
C HIS A 91 10.71 10.16 5.02
N ILE A 92 9.43 10.49 5.10
CA ILE A 92 8.85 11.40 6.10
C ILE A 92 7.75 10.63 6.84
N THR A 93 7.83 10.64 8.16
CA THR A 93 6.84 10.01 9.05
C THR A 93 6.25 11.03 10.01
N GLY A 94 4.95 11.04 10.14
CA GLY A 94 4.17 11.78 11.13
C GLY A 94 3.23 10.86 11.90
N GLU A 95 2.37 11.41 12.74
CA GLU A 95 1.45 10.62 13.56
C GLU A 95 0.46 9.82 12.70
N ASP A 96 -0.17 10.49 11.71
CA ASP A 96 -1.19 9.90 10.84
C ASP A 96 -0.82 9.96 9.36
N ILE A 97 0.45 10.22 9.05
CA ILE A 97 0.91 10.36 7.68
C ILE A 97 2.30 9.76 7.51
N GLU A 98 2.48 9.02 6.44
CA GLU A 98 3.76 8.52 5.99
C GLU A 98 3.92 8.83 4.49
N ILE A 99 5.05 9.39 4.11
CA ILE A 99 5.35 9.78 2.74
C ILE A 99 6.75 9.30 2.38
N VAL A 100 6.87 8.71 1.20
CA VAL A 100 8.17 8.49 0.54
C VAL A 100 8.12 9.16 -0.81
N ILE A 101 9.15 9.95 -1.13
CA ILE A 101 9.22 10.70 -2.38
C ILE A 101 10.62 10.64 -2.98
N THR A 102 10.67 10.48 -4.29
CA THR A 102 11.87 10.68 -5.11
C THR A 102 11.48 11.15 -6.51
N HIS A 103 12.46 11.40 -7.37
CA HIS A 103 12.27 11.61 -8.80
C HIS A 103 13.07 10.56 -9.58
N GLY A 104 12.49 10.07 -10.64
CA GLY A 104 13.14 9.17 -11.60
C GLY A 104 13.61 9.89 -12.87
N ASN A 105 13.96 9.11 -13.88
CA ASN A 105 14.36 9.61 -15.20
C ASN A 105 13.23 9.50 -16.25
N GLY A 106 12.02 9.09 -15.83
CA GLY A 106 10.87 8.93 -16.71
C GLY A 106 10.11 10.24 -16.94
N TYR A 107 9.04 10.13 -17.73
CA TYR A 107 8.07 11.21 -17.89
C TYR A 107 6.82 10.90 -17.07
N GLY A 108 6.14 11.93 -16.60
CA GLY A 108 4.89 11.81 -15.86
C GLY A 108 5.08 11.77 -14.33
N GLU A 109 4.02 11.42 -13.65
CA GLU A 109 3.93 11.39 -12.20
C GLU A 109 3.44 10.00 -11.77
N SER A 110 4.06 9.38 -10.78
CA SER A 110 3.67 8.07 -10.24
C SER A 110 3.35 8.21 -8.75
N TYR A 111 2.11 7.86 -8.37
CA TYR A 111 1.63 7.94 -7.00
C TYR A 111 1.05 6.61 -6.54
N TYR A 112 1.47 6.19 -5.36
CA TYR A 112 0.93 5.05 -4.63
C TYR A 112 0.29 5.59 -3.35
N SER A 113 -1.03 5.76 -3.36
CA SER A 113 -1.72 6.41 -2.25
C SER A 113 -2.65 5.46 -1.49
N PHE A 114 -2.68 5.63 -0.17
CA PHE A 114 -3.40 4.76 0.75
C PHE A 114 -4.13 5.59 1.81
N VAL A 115 -5.33 5.17 2.16
CA VAL A 115 -6.13 5.70 3.25
C VAL A 115 -6.54 4.56 4.16
N ASN A 116 -6.18 4.62 5.45
CA ASN A 116 -6.46 3.58 6.44
C ASN A 116 -6.05 2.16 5.98
N GLY A 117 -4.93 2.06 5.27
CA GLY A 117 -4.42 0.79 4.75
C GLY A 117 -5.06 0.32 3.44
N GLN A 118 -5.99 1.06 2.86
CA GLN A 118 -6.60 0.75 1.57
C GLN A 118 -5.94 1.52 0.44
N TYR A 119 -5.61 0.81 -0.63
CA TYR A 119 -5.06 1.42 -1.85
C TYR A 119 -6.12 2.26 -2.56
N THR A 120 -5.76 3.49 -2.93
CA THR A 120 -6.62 4.44 -3.64
C THR A 120 -6.06 4.69 -5.05
N PRO A 121 -6.35 3.83 -6.02
CA PRO A 121 -5.72 3.88 -7.36
C PRO A 121 -6.06 5.15 -8.14
N GLN A 122 -7.20 5.76 -7.86
CA GLN A 122 -7.61 7.02 -8.48
C GLN A 122 -7.14 8.26 -7.69
N GLY A 123 -6.38 8.05 -6.62
CA GLY A 123 -5.93 9.11 -5.72
C GLY A 123 -7.00 9.52 -4.71
N GLY A 124 -7.14 10.83 -4.51
CA GLY A 124 -8.07 11.43 -3.56
C GLY A 124 -7.55 12.78 -3.07
N THR A 125 -8.24 13.37 -2.10
CA THR A 125 -7.89 14.68 -1.54
C THR A 125 -6.50 14.70 -0.89
N HIS A 126 -6.08 13.60 -0.26
CA HIS A 126 -4.74 13.45 0.34
C HIS A 126 -3.63 13.50 -0.71
N GLN A 127 -3.80 12.84 -1.85
CA GLN A 127 -2.84 12.91 -2.96
C GLN A 127 -2.84 14.28 -3.61
N ALA A 128 -4.00 14.90 -3.81
CA ALA A 128 -4.12 16.25 -4.36
C ALA A 128 -3.42 17.28 -3.45
N ALA A 129 -3.65 17.19 -2.13
CA ALA A 129 -3.00 18.05 -1.15
C ALA A 129 -1.47 17.87 -1.14
N PHE A 130 -0.97 16.63 -1.25
CA PHE A 130 0.45 16.36 -1.37
C PHE A 130 1.07 17.00 -2.63
N ARG A 131 0.42 16.87 -3.79
CA ARG A 131 0.88 17.46 -5.06
C ARG A 131 0.95 18.99 -4.99
N GLU A 132 0.00 19.62 -4.32
CA GLU A 132 0.00 21.07 -4.09
C GLU A 132 1.10 21.46 -3.10
N ALA A 133 1.21 20.75 -1.97
CA ALA A 133 2.16 21.06 -0.92
C ALA A 133 3.62 21.00 -1.43
N ILE A 134 3.98 20.01 -2.23
CA ILE A 134 5.33 19.87 -2.78
C ILE A 134 5.66 21.04 -3.71
N ALA A 135 4.75 21.41 -4.61
CA ALA A 135 4.95 22.51 -5.53
C ALA A 135 5.11 23.85 -4.78
N LYS A 136 4.25 24.07 -3.79
CA LYS A 136 4.30 25.27 -2.94
C LYS A 136 5.60 25.35 -2.15
N THR A 137 6.00 24.27 -1.49
CA THR A 137 7.21 24.22 -0.67
C THR A 137 8.47 24.52 -1.50
N ILE A 138 8.59 23.95 -2.69
CA ILE A 138 9.74 24.20 -3.56
C ILE A 138 9.79 25.65 -4.05
N LYS A 139 8.65 26.21 -4.47
CA LYS A 139 8.55 27.62 -4.86
C LYS A 139 8.96 28.56 -3.73
N GLU A 140 8.44 28.32 -2.53
CA GLU A 140 8.73 29.14 -1.34
C GLU A 140 10.22 29.03 -0.94
N PHE A 141 10.78 27.82 -0.91
CA PHE A 141 12.16 27.58 -0.54
C PHE A 141 13.15 28.28 -1.48
N TYR A 142 12.97 28.13 -2.78
CA TYR A 142 13.85 28.73 -3.78
C TYR A 142 13.47 30.19 -4.12
N ARG A 143 12.33 30.69 -3.64
CA ARG A 143 11.77 32.02 -3.96
C ARG A 143 11.67 32.25 -5.46
N LYS A 144 11.26 31.21 -6.22
CA LYS A 144 11.10 31.21 -7.66
C LYS A 144 9.74 30.66 -8.04
N ASP A 145 9.14 31.26 -9.07
CA ASP A 145 7.86 30.83 -9.60
C ASP A 145 8.03 29.76 -10.67
N TYR A 146 8.47 28.56 -10.24
CA TYR A 146 8.53 27.39 -11.10
C TYR A 146 7.12 26.92 -11.48
N ASP A 147 6.95 26.36 -12.67
CA ASP A 147 5.70 25.71 -13.02
C ASP A 147 5.50 24.47 -12.11
N PRO A 148 4.32 24.31 -11.47
CA PRO A 148 4.03 23.14 -10.64
C PRO A 148 4.17 21.81 -11.37
N SER A 149 3.90 21.77 -12.69
CA SER A 149 4.07 20.56 -13.50
C SER A 149 5.54 20.16 -13.67
N ASP A 150 6.43 21.16 -13.82
CA ASP A 150 7.88 20.90 -13.93
C ASP A 150 8.43 20.33 -12.61
N ILE A 151 7.97 20.84 -11.47
CA ILE A 151 8.35 20.33 -10.15
C ILE A 151 7.95 18.87 -9.98
N ARG A 152 6.78 18.48 -10.51
CA ARG A 152 6.26 17.12 -10.39
C ARG A 152 6.66 16.17 -11.50
N THR A 153 7.32 16.66 -12.53
CA THR A 153 7.80 15.81 -13.63
C THR A 153 8.74 14.73 -13.09
N SER A 154 8.46 13.47 -13.43
CA SER A 154 9.18 12.25 -12.98
C SER A 154 9.11 11.94 -11.49
N ILE A 155 8.20 12.56 -10.75
CA ILE A 155 7.98 12.24 -9.33
C ILE A 155 7.51 10.79 -9.16
N ILE A 156 8.04 10.13 -8.15
CA ILE A 156 7.59 8.82 -7.66
C ILE A 156 7.34 8.98 -6.17
N ALA A 157 6.10 8.82 -5.74
CA ALA A 157 5.76 9.00 -4.33
C ALA A 157 4.79 7.93 -3.84
N ALA A 158 4.99 7.50 -2.59
CA ALA A 158 4.04 6.72 -1.83
C ALA A 158 3.52 7.57 -0.66
N ILE A 159 2.20 7.54 -0.45
CA ILE A 159 1.52 8.35 0.56
C ILE A 159 0.54 7.47 1.31
N SER A 160 0.68 7.37 2.62
CA SER A 160 -0.28 6.69 3.48
C SER A 160 -0.79 7.67 4.54
N VAL A 161 -2.11 7.78 4.66
CA VAL A 161 -2.76 8.61 5.67
C VAL A 161 -3.75 7.79 6.49
N ARG A 162 -3.89 8.16 7.76
CA ARG A 162 -4.95 7.68 8.64
C ARG A 162 -5.89 8.83 8.92
N VAL A 163 -7.18 8.57 8.74
CA VAL A 163 -8.22 9.58 8.94
C VAL A 163 -9.42 8.94 9.63
N ASP A 164 -10.11 9.71 10.45
CA ASP A 164 -11.39 9.30 11.00
C ASP A 164 -12.46 9.38 9.91
N ASP A 165 -13.38 8.39 9.88
CA ASP A 165 -14.53 8.33 8.99
C ASP A 165 -14.23 8.63 7.50
N PRO A 166 -13.32 7.88 6.85
CA PRO A 166 -12.98 8.10 5.44
C PRO A 166 -14.18 7.77 4.54
N ILE A 167 -14.39 8.60 3.52
CA ILE A 167 -15.37 8.35 2.47
C ILE A 167 -14.60 7.85 1.24
N PHE A 168 -14.95 6.66 0.77
CA PHE A 168 -14.45 6.08 -0.48
C PHE A 168 -15.57 6.15 -1.54
N GLU A 169 -15.23 6.64 -2.72
CA GLU A 169 -16.13 6.71 -3.89
C GLU A 169 -15.74 5.65 -4.92
#